data_b7a2ec3038aae0686d384011bfa23650
#
_entry.id   b7a2ec3038aae0686d384011bfa23650
#
_cell.length_a   1.000
_cell.length_b   1.000
_cell.length_c   1.000
_cell.angle_alpha   90.00
_cell.angle_beta   90.00
_cell.angle_gamma   90.00
#
_symmetry.space_group_name_H-M   'P 1'
#
loop_
_entity.id
_entity.type
_entity.pdbx_description
1 polymer ?
#
loop_
_entity_poly.entity_id
_entity_poly.type
_entity_poly.pdbx_seq_one_letter_code
_entity_poly.pdbx_strand_id
1 'polypeptide(L)'
;MKKIGFIGVGIMGKSMVRNLRKAGYEVAIYTRTKAKAQDVIAEGAVWCDTAAECAKGRDVVITIVGYPKDVEEVYFGDNGIIANADPGTYVIDMTTTSPRLAVRIWEEAEKAGLHAVDAPVTGGDTGAKAGTLTILAGGKKEDFDACVPVFEAMGKNINYEGKAGNGQHTKMCNQIAIAGALAGACEAMVYAKNTGLDVDTMLKSISTGAAGSAQMNNVASKAAKDDYAPGFFLK
;
A
#
# COMPACT_ATOMS: atom_id res chain seq x y z
N MET A 1 5.66 20.23 5.06
CA MET A 1 6.28 18.89 5.16
C MET A 1 7.35 18.77 4.09
N LYS A 2 8.59 18.43 4.44
CA LYS A 2 9.69 18.23 3.49
C LYS A 2 10.48 16.94 3.77
N LYS A 3 10.57 16.53 5.03
CA LYS A 3 11.37 15.40 5.49
C LYS A 3 10.48 14.19 5.75
N ILE A 4 10.70 13.11 5.01
CA ILE A 4 9.91 11.88 5.11
C ILE A 4 10.81 10.74 5.60
N GLY A 5 10.34 10.00 6.61
CA GLY A 5 10.85 8.67 6.95
C GLY A 5 9.99 7.62 6.24
N PHE A 6 10.59 6.73 5.47
CA PHE A 6 9.86 5.70 4.74
C PHE A 6 10.31 4.29 5.17
N ILE A 7 9.41 3.54 5.77
CA ILE A 7 9.68 2.23 6.35
C ILE A 7 8.99 1.15 5.52
N GLY A 8 9.80 0.23 4.96
CA GLY A 8 9.30 -0.83 4.12
C GLY A 8 9.60 -0.63 2.63
N VAL A 9 10.87 -0.77 2.24
CA VAL A 9 11.35 -0.57 0.86
C VAL A 9 11.27 -1.90 0.09
N GLY A 10 10.04 -2.44 -0.03
CA GLY A 10 9.71 -3.61 -0.84
C GLY A 10 9.32 -3.24 -2.28
N ILE A 11 8.60 -4.13 -2.97
CA ILE A 11 8.16 -3.94 -4.36
C ILE A 11 7.38 -2.63 -4.54
N MET A 12 6.42 -2.36 -3.65
CA MET A 12 5.63 -1.14 -3.66
C MET A 12 6.46 0.06 -3.17
N GLY A 13 7.10 -0.10 -2.00
CA GLY A 13 7.79 0.99 -1.30
C GLY A 13 8.91 1.63 -2.10
N LYS A 14 9.69 0.87 -2.87
CA LYS A 14 10.73 1.45 -3.75
C LYS A 14 10.18 2.47 -4.73
N SER A 15 9.09 2.12 -5.39
CA SER A 15 8.46 3.00 -6.37
C SER A 15 7.85 4.24 -5.71
N MET A 16 7.27 4.06 -4.52
CA MET A 16 6.71 5.17 -3.74
C MET A 16 7.82 6.12 -3.26
N VAL A 17 8.95 5.60 -2.78
CA VAL A 17 10.14 6.40 -2.42
C VAL A 17 10.65 7.22 -3.62
N ARG A 18 10.75 6.60 -4.80
CA ARG A 18 11.16 7.30 -6.02
C ARG A 18 10.22 8.44 -6.39
N ASN A 19 8.92 8.21 -6.31
CA ASN A 19 7.91 9.23 -6.59
C ASN A 19 7.96 10.39 -5.60
N LEU A 20 8.09 10.11 -4.29
CA LEU A 20 8.27 11.14 -3.27
C LEU A 20 9.54 11.99 -3.53
N ARG A 21 10.66 11.34 -3.84
CA ARG A 21 11.90 12.07 -4.17
C ARG A 21 11.78 12.89 -5.45
N LYS A 22 11.11 12.36 -6.47
CA LYS A 22 10.80 13.09 -7.70
C LYS A 22 9.93 14.34 -7.45
N ALA A 23 9.06 14.27 -6.45
CA ALA A 23 8.25 15.40 -5.99
C ALA A 23 9.02 16.41 -5.10
N GLY A 24 10.30 16.15 -4.82
CA GLY A 24 11.18 17.08 -4.09
C GLY A 24 11.25 16.85 -2.59
N TYR A 25 10.74 15.73 -2.08
CA TYR A 25 10.88 15.37 -0.67
C TYR A 25 12.26 14.82 -0.34
N GLU A 26 12.77 15.14 0.85
CA GLU A 26 13.93 14.49 1.45
C GLU A 26 13.46 13.17 2.09
N VAL A 27 13.92 12.03 1.57
CA VAL A 27 13.44 10.73 2.03
C VAL A 27 14.56 9.94 2.69
N ALA A 28 14.39 9.66 3.99
CA ALA A 28 15.14 8.65 4.71
C ALA A 28 14.37 7.32 4.66
N ILE A 29 15.10 6.21 4.62
CA ILE A 29 14.51 4.89 4.43
C ILE A 29 15.02 3.87 5.43
N TYR A 30 14.13 2.96 5.83
CA TYR A 30 14.47 1.77 6.57
C TYR A 30 13.75 0.54 6.02
N THR A 31 14.44 -0.57 5.96
CA THR A 31 13.86 -1.90 5.72
C THR A 31 14.75 -2.96 6.35
N ARG A 32 14.18 -4.10 6.79
CA ARG A 32 14.90 -5.19 7.48
C ARG A 32 16.14 -5.71 6.72
N THR A 33 16.14 -5.62 5.41
CA THR A 33 17.23 -6.12 4.55
C THR A 33 17.80 -5.00 3.71
N LYS A 34 18.88 -4.36 4.16
CA LYS A 34 19.56 -3.25 3.47
C LYS A 34 19.88 -3.54 2.00
N ALA A 35 20.30 -4.78 1.71
CA ALA A 35 20.61 -5.19 0.33
C ALA A 35 19.44 -5.01 -0.65
N LYS A 36 18.20 -5.10 -0.18
CA LYS A 36 17.02 -4.85 -1.01
C LYS A 36 16.80 -3.38 -1.35
N ALA A 37 17.44 -2.44 -0.66
CA ALA A 37 17.27 -1.01 -0.84
C ALA A 37 18.46 -0.31 -1.52
N GLN A 38 19.48 -1.07 -1.95
CA GLN A 38 20.72 -0.52 -2.51
C GLN A 38 20.49 0.40 -3.72
N ASP A 39 19.54 0.07 -4.57
CA ASP A 39 19.17 0.86 -5.73
C ASP A 39 18.63 2.24 -5.34
N VAL A 40 17.68 2.33 -4.41
CA VAL A 40 17.12 3.61 -3.95
C VAL A 40 18.10 4.41 -3.09
N ILE A 41 19.02 3.74 -2.38
CA ILE A 41 20.14 4.39 -1.68
C ILE A 41 21.08 5.04 -2.69
N ALA A 42 21.49 4.30 -3.74
CA ALA A 42 22.33 4.82 -4.82
C ALA A 42 21.67 6.00 -5.55
N GLU A 43 20.35 6.00 -5.65
CA GLU A 43 19.54 7.09 -6.19
C GLU A 43 19.42 8.29 -5.21
N GLY A 44 20.00 8.20 -3.97
CA GLY A 44 20.14 9.28 -3.00
C GLY A 44 19.07 9.30 -1.90
N ALA A 45 18.38 8.20 -1.61
CA ALA A 45 17.64 8.04 -0.37
C ALA A 45 18.62 7.83 0.81
N VAL A 46 18.32 8.43 1.97
CA VAL A 46 19.18 8.32 3.14
C VAL A 46 18.85 7.04 3.89
N TRP A 47 19.84 6.18 4.09
CA TRP A 47 19.66 4.94 4.86
C TRP A 47 19.62 5.22 6.37
N CYS A 48 18.72 4.54 7.07
CA CYS A 48 18.65 4.44 8.54
C CYS A 48 18.79 2.98 8.96
N ASP A 49 19.44 2.75 10.12
CA ASP A 49 19.67 1.38 10.60
C ASP A 49 18.51 0.82 11.43
N THR A 50 17.59 1.69 11.90
CA THR A 50 16.40 1.32 12.66
C THR A 50 15.16 2.10 12.22
N ALA A 51 13.96 1.60 12.57
CA ALA A 51 12.72 2.33 12.37
C ALA A 51 12.69 3.63 13.21
N ALA A 52 13.23 3.58 14.43
CA ALA A 52 13.38 4.74 15.32
C ALA A 52 14.19 5.87 14.67
N GLU A 53 15.36 5.55 14.12
CA GLU A 53 16.21 6.51 13.41
C GLU A 53 15.50 7.08 12.18
N CYS A 54 14.77 6.24 11.46
CA CYS A 54 14.00 6.65 10.29
C CYS A 54 12.84 7.58 10.66
N ALA A 55 12.25 7.44 11.86
CA ALA A 55 11.15 8.26 12.34
C ALA A 55 11.57 9.61 12.94
N LYS A 56 12.74 9.66 13.58
CA LYS A 56 13.21 10.84 14.30
C LYS A 56 13.55 12.01 13.37
N GLY A 57 13.11 13.21 13.72
CA GLY A 57 13.36 14.45 12.96
C GLY A 57 12.62 14.51 11.62
N ARG A 58 11.49 13.82 11.49
CA ARG A 58 10.68 13.80 10.25
C ARG A 58 9.37 14.57 10.42
N ASP A 59 8.94 15.19 9.33
CA ASP A 59 7.60 15.78 9.27
C ASP A 59 6.53 14.67 9.09
N VAL A 60 6.89 13.63 8.33
CA VAL A 60 6.00 12.50 7.99
C VAL A 60 6.77 11.19 8.08
N VAL A 61 6.17 10.17 8.67
CA VAL A 61 6.66 8.78 8.62
C VAL A 61 5.64 7.93 7.88
N ILE A 62 6.08 7.25 6.82
CA ILE A 62 5.23 6.37 6.01
C ILE A 62 5.68 4.93 6.20
N THR A 63 4.71 4.04 6.40
CA THR A 63 4.97 2.59 6.47
C THR A 63 4.25 1.83 5.37
N ILE A 64 4.93 0.87 4.75
CA ILE A 64 4.32 -0.15 3.90
C ILE A 64 5.11 -1.44 4.04
N VAL A 65 4.68 -2.29 4.95
CA VAL A 65 5.39 -3.52 5.35
C VAL A 65 4.60 -4.78 4.99
N GLY A 66 5.03 -5.96 5.43
CA GLY A 66 4.49 -7.22 4.92
C GLY A 66 3.17 -7.65 5.55
N TYR A 67 3.11 -7.70 6.87
CA TYR A 67 2.03 -8.33 7.63
C TYR A 67 1.61 -7.47 8.82
N PRO A 68 0.41 -7.70 9.41
CA PRO A 68 -0.04 -6.97 10.60
C PRO A 68 0.97 -7.03 11.76
N LYS A 69 1.64 -8.17 11.98
CA LYS A 69 2.70 -8.30 12.99
C LYS A 69 3.91 -7.40 12.72
N ASP A 70 4.26 -7.20 11.44
CA ASP A 70 5.36 -6.31 11.06
C ASP A 70 4.96 -4.85 11.31
N VAL A 71 3.69 -4.50 11.08
CA VAL A 71 3.13 -3.17 11.43
C VAL A 71 3.17 -2.98 12.94
N GLU A 72 2.73 -3.97 13.71
CA GLU A 72 2.74 -3.89 15.18
C GLU A 72 4.16 -3.68 15.72
N GLU A 73 5.15 -4.43 15.22
CA GLU A 73 6.57 -4.27 15.59
C GLU A 73 7.11 -2.88 15.23
N VAL A 74 6.83 -2.40 14.02
CA VAL A 74 7.31 -1.09 13.54
C VAL A 74 6.69 0.07 14.31
N TYR A 75 5.45 -0.06 14.78
CA TYR A 75 4.79 1.01 15.53
C TYR A 75 5.06 0.94 17.03
N PHE A 76 5.06 -0.25 17.64
CA PHE A 76 5.04 -0.44 19.10
C PHE A 76 6.28 -1.15 19.67
N GLY A 77 7.19 -1.66 18.84
CA GLY A 77 8.43 -2.27 19.30
C GLY A 77 9.36 -1.25 19.98
N ASP A 78 10.43 -1.71 20.61
CA ASP A 78 11.41 -0.86 21.33
C ASP A 78 12.02 0.24 20.45
N ASN A 79 12.23 -0.07 19.16
CA ASN A 79 12.63 0.88 18.13
C ASN A 79 11.45 1.35 17.27
N GLY A 80 10.25 1.33 17.82
CA GLY A 80 9.01 1.66 17.11
C GLY A 80 8.79 3.16 16.93
N ILE A 81 7.91 3.48 15.99
CA ILE A 81 7.62 4.87 15.60
C ILE A 81 7.01 5.65 16.77
N ILE A 82 6.04 5.07 17.49
CA ILE A 82 5.28 5.78 18.54
C ILE A 82 6.19 6.33 19.63
N ALA A 83 7.22 5.57 20.02
CA ALA A 83 8.16 5.97 21.07
C ALA A 83 9.28 6.91 20.60
N ASN A 84 9.51 7.04 19.29
CA ASN A 84 10.70 7.68 18.75
C ASN A 84 10.44 8.82 17.75
N ALA A 85 9.22 8.96 17.24
CA ALA A 85 8.86 10.12 16.42
C ALA A 85 8.67 11.37 17.28
N ASP A 86 9.02 12.52 16.74
CA ASP A 86 8.86 13.79 17.45
C ASP A 86 7.37 14.20 17.49
N PRO A 87 6.88 14.85 18.57
CA PRO A 87 5.53 15.36 18.63
C PRO A 87 5.18 16.24 17.41
N GLY A 88 3.98 16.09 16.87
CA GLY A 88 3.52 16.76 15.65
C GLY A 88 3.88 16.05 14.34
N THR A 89 4.63 14.92 14.40
CA THR A 89 4.91 14.09 13.23
C THR A 89 3.62 13.41 12.74
N TYR A 90 3.41 13.39 11.43
CA TYR A 90 2.36 12.63 10.79
C TYR A 90 2.83 11.20 10.53
N VAL A 91 2.09 10.20 11.01
CA VAL A 91 2.38 8.79 10.78
C VAL A 91 1.31 8.18 9.88
N ILE A 92 1.72 7.64 8.73
CA ILE A 92 0.83 7.16 7.68
C ILE A 92 1.11 5.67 7.45
N ASP A 93 0.16 4.80 7.81
CA ASP A 93 0.28 3.37 7.48
C ASP A 93 -0.41 3.07 6.15
N MET A 94 0.38 2.80 5.12
CA MET A 94 -0.09 2.40 3.79
C MET A 94 -0.10 0.89 3.60
N THR A 95 0.22 0.12 4.63
CA THR A 95 0.11 -1.34 4.65
C THR A 95 -1.36 -1.76 4.65
N THR A 96 -1.69 -2.82 3.93
CA THR A 96 -2.97 -3.49 4.14
C THR A 96 -2.90 -4.29 5.44
N THR A 97 -3.59 -3.82 6.49
CA THR A 97 -3.55 -4.40 7.83
C THR A 97 -4.94 -4.50 8.48
N SER A 98 -4.98 -4.92 9.74
CA SER A 98 -6.24 -5.01 10.49
C SER A 98 -6.81 -3.62 10.79
N PRO A 99 -8.11 -3.37 10.54
CA PRO A 99 -8.76 -2.13 10.96
C PRO A 99 -8.64 -1.84 12.47
N ARG A 100 -8.65 -2.88 13.30
CA ARG A 100 -8.44 -2.75 14.76
C ARG A 100 -7.02 -2.27 15.10
N LEU A 101 -6.02 -2.76 14.37
CA LEU A 101 -4.64 -2.31 14.53
C LEU A 101 -4.48 -0.85 14.11
N ALA A 102 -5.11 -0.45 13.02
CA ALA A 102 -5.11 0.94 12.56
C ALA A 102 -5.72 1.90 13.61
N VAL A 103 -6.84 1.50 14.23
CA VAL A 103 -7.45 2.26 15.33
C VAL A 103 -6.50 2.34 16.53
N ARG A 104 -5.88 1.22 16.93
CA ARG A 104 -4.90 1.20 18.03
C ARG A 104 -3.70 2.10 17.75
N ILE A 105 -3.18 2.10 16.50
CA ILE A 105 -2.09 3.00 16.10
C ILE A 105 -2.53 4.45 16.26
N TRP A 106 -3.73 4.78 15.81
CA TRP A 106 -4.28 6.12 15.93
C TRP A 106 -4.41 6.56 17.41
N GLU A 107 -4.97 5.70 18.28
CA GLU A 107 -5.14 6.00 19.71
C GLU A 107 -3.79 6.23 20.42
N GLU A 108 -2.78 5.40 20.15
CA GLU A 108 -1.46 5.53 20.78
C GLU A 108 -0.67 6.71 20.18
N ALA A 109 -0.83 6.99 18.89
CA ALA A 109 -0.25 8.16 18.24
C ALA A 109 -0.79 9.47 18.87
N GLU A 110 -2.10 9.57 19.07
CA GLU A 110 -2.72 10.72 19.72
C GLU A 110 -2.16 10.96 21.14
N LYS A 111 -1.97 9.89 21.93
CA LYS A 111 -1.38 9.99 23.28
C LYS A 111 0.08 10.46 23.24
N ALA A 112 0.80 10.12 22.18
CA ALA A 112 2.18 10.55 21.96
C ALA A 112 2.29 11.94 21.30
N GLY A 113 1.18 12.60 21.01
CA GLY A 113 1.15 13.90 20.33
C GLY A 113 1.48 13.81 18.83
N LEU A 114 1.25 12.66 18.22
CA LEU A 114 1.43 12.41 16.78
C LEU A 114 0.08 12.47 16.05
N HIS A 115 0.12 12.64 14.73
CA HIS A 115 -1.03 12.60 13.85
C HIS A 115 -1.06 11.31 13.05
N ALA A 116 -2.09 10.48 13.13
CA ALA A 116 -2.11 9.17 12.48
C ALA A 116 -3.20 9.03 11.41
N VAL A 117 -2.83 8.46 10.26
CA VAL A 117 -3.72 8.16 9.13
C VAL A 117 -3.44 6.74 8.65
N ASP A 118 -4.48 5.90 8.58
CA ASP A 118 -4.42 4.63 7.86
C ASP A 118 -4.77 4.86 6.39
N ALA A 119 -3.86 4.55 5.49
CA ALA A 119 -3.96 4.91 4.08
C ALA A 119 -3.58 3.75 3.14
N PRO A 120 -4.21 2.56 3.26
CA PRO A 120 -3.93 1.46 2.35
C PRO A 120 -4.23 1.84 0.90
N VAL A 121 -3.54 1.15 -0.02
CA VAL A 121 -3.55 1.51 -1.44
C VAL A 121 -4.09 0.40 -2.33
N THR A 122 -4.59 0.79 -3.51
CA THR A 122 -4.87 -0.13 -4.62
C THR A 122 -4.30 0.42 -5.92
N GLY A 123 -4.01 -0.46 -6.88
CA GLY A 123 -3.33 -0.13 -8.16
C GLY A 123 -2.09 -0.99 -8.43
N GLY A 124 -1.67 -1.82 -7.47
CA GLY A 124 -0.54 -2.74 -7.61
C GLY A 124 0.81 -2.05 -7.82
N ASP A 125 1.80 -2.83 -8.22
CA ASP A 125 3.17 -2.35 -8.47
C ASP A 125 3.23 -1.40 -9.67
N THR A 126 2.40 -1.62 -10.68
CA THR A 126 2.27 -0.73 -11.86
C THR A 126 1.77 0.64 -11.47
N GLY A 127 0.74 0.72 -10.62
CA GLY A 127 0.23 1.98 -10.08
C GLY A 127 1.26 2.68 -9.19
N ALA A 128 2.00 1.93 -8.38
CA ALA A 128 3.08 2.48 -7.56
C ALA A 128 4.21 3.08 -8.42
N LYS A 129 4.63 2.38 -9.48
CA LYS A 129 5.64 2.89 -10.43
C LYS A 129 5.19 4.16 -11.15
N ALA A 130 3.95 4.18 -11.60
CA ALA A 130 3.38 5.31 -12.34
C ALA A 130 2.97 6.50 -11.46
N GLY A 131 2.96 6.37 -10.12
CA GLY A 131 2.42 7.39 -9.21
C GLY A 131 0.91 7.58 -9.38
N THR A 132 0.18 6.50 -9.68
CA THR A 132 -1.26 6.53 -9.96
C THR A 132 -2.06 5.66 -8.99
N LEU A 133 -1.54 5.42 -7.80
CA LEU A 133 -2.26 4.67 -6.78
C LEU A 133 -3.60 5.32 -6.43
N THR A 134 -4.56 4.49 -6.08
CA THR A 134 -5.72 4.94 -5.31
C THR A 134 -5.39 4.75 -3.84
N ILE A 135 -5.56 5.81 -3.06
CA ILE A 135 -5.25 5.89 -1.63
C ILE A 135 -6.57 6.01 -0.87
N LEU A 136 -6.77 5.14 0.10
CA LEU A 136 -8.00 5.02 0.88
C LEU A 136 -7.69 5.44 2.32
N ALA A 137 -7.90 6.71 2.66
CA ALA A 137 -7.39 7.28 3.90
C ALA A 137 -8.46 7.41 4.99
N GLY A 138 -8.17 6.85 6.18
CA GLY A 138 -8.95 7.00 7.40
C GLY A 138 -8.17 7.73 8.49
N GLY A 139 -8.85 8.57 9.27
CA GLY A 139 -8.25 9.38 10.34
C GLY A 139 -9.03 10.65 10.58
N LYS A 140 -8.46 11.61 11.30
CA LYS A 140 -9.04 12.94 11.39
C LYS A 140 -9.00 13.63 10.04
N LYS A 141 -10.04 14.42 9.73
CA LYS A 141 -10.13 15.13 8.44
C LYS A 141 -8.98 16.12 8.25
N GLU A 142 -8.63 16.84 9.31
CA GLU A 142 -7.51 17.78 9.31
C GLU A 142 -6.16 17.09 9.04
N ASP A 143 -5.93 15.91 9.61
CA ASP A 143 -4.71 15.14 9.40
C ASP A 143 -4.63 14.59 7.96
N PHE A 144 -5.78 14.13 7.44
CA PHE A 144 -5.90 13.74 6.04
C PHE A 144 -5.55 14.91 5.11
N ASP A 145 -6.17 16.10 5.33
CA ASP A 145 -5.96 17.27 4.48
C ASP A 145 -4.50 17.73 4.49
N ALA A 146 -3.83 17.66 5.63
CA ALA A 146 -2.42 17.96 5.76
C ALA A 146 -1.52 16.97 4.97
N CYS A 147 -1.96 15.71 4.85
CA CYS A 147 -1.22 14.66 4.13
C CYS A 147 -1.47 14.62 2.61
N VAL A 148 -2.50 15.32 2.09
CA VAL A 148 -2.85 15.31 0.64
C VAL A 148 -1.66 15.59 -0.26
N PRO A 149 -0.79 16.60 -0.02
CA PRO A 149 0.36 16.85 -0.90
C PRO A 149 1.36 15.68 -0.95
N VAL A 150 1.46 14.90 0.13
CA VAL A 150 2.31 13.69 0.18
C VAL A 150 1.65 12.56 -0.61
N PHE A 151 0.33 12.40 -0.49
CA PHE A 151 -0.43 11.42 -1.24
C PHE A 151 -0.39 11.68 -2.75
N GLU A 152 -0.51 12.94 -3.19
CA GLU A 152 -0.45 13.35 -4.60
C GLU A 152 0.87 12.98 -5.28
N ALA A 153 1.97 12.86 -4.53
CA ALA A 153 3.24 12.38 -5.07
C ALA A 153 3.20 10.89 -5.45
N MET A 154 2.28 10.09 -4.89
CA MET A 154 2.24 8.64 -5.04
C MET A 154 0.96 8.12 -5.70
N GLY A 155 -0.10 8.92 -5.72
CA GLY A 155 -1.43 8.51 -6.19
C GLY A 155 -2.16 9.61 -6.93
N LYS A 156 -3.21 9.22 -7.67
CA LYS A 156 -4.11 10.15 -8.38
C LYS A 156 -5.51 10.21 -7.79
N ASN A 157 -5.96 9.10 -7.21
CA ASN A 157 -7.26 9.01 -6.58
C ASN A 157 -7.04 8.96 -5.06
N ILE A 158 -7.31 10.07 -4.39
CA ILE A 158 -7.07 10.22 -2.95
C ILE A 158 -8.43 10.40 -2.30
N ASN A 159 -8.85 9.42 -1.50
CA ASN A 159 -10.18 9.38 -0.93
C ASN A 159 -10.12 9.42 0.59
N TYR A 160 -10.91 10.32 1.17
CA TYR A 160 -11.14 10.35 2.60
C TYR A 160 -12.28 9.41 2.97
N GLU A 161 -11.98 8.35 3.70
CA GLU A 161 -12.93 7.29 4.07
C GLU A 161 -13.57 7.53 5.46
N GLY A 162 -13.23 8.63 6.11
CA GLY A 162 -13.76 8.97 7.44
C GLY A 162 -12.78 8.65 8.57
N LYS A 163 -13.31 8.21 9.72
CA LYS A 163 -12.52 7.98 10.94
C LYS A 163 -11.42 6.93 10.78
N ALA A 164 -10.48 6.90 11.75
CA ALA A 164 -9.41 5.92 11.82
C ALA A 164 -9.91 4.48 11.68
N GLY A 165 -9.23 3.67 10.89
CA GLY A 165 -9.57 2.31 10.51
C GLY A 165 -10.50 2.20 9.28
N ASN A 166 -11.15 3.29 8.85
CA ASN A 166 -12.04 3.24 7.70
C ASN A 166 -11.30 3.02 6.38
N GLY A 167 -10.08 3.53 6.23
CA GLY A 167 -9.23 3.19 5.08
C GLY A 167 -9.02 1.70 4.95
N GLN A 168 -8.69 1.02 6.07
CA GLN A 168 -8.54 -0.44 6.10
C GLN A 168 -9.87 -1.17 5.85
N HIS A 169 -11.00 -0.67 6.37
CA HIS A 169 -12.32 -1.26 6.08
C HIS A 169 -12.65 -1.16 4.58
N THR A 170 -12.43 0.00 3.96
CA THR A 170 -12.62 0.18 2.51
C THR A 170 -11.68 -0.74 1.73
N LYS A 171 -10.43 -0.90 2.20
CA LYS A 171 -9.50 -1.87 1.60
C LYS A 171 -10.00 -3.31 1.72
N MET A 172 -10.63 -3.71 2.82
CA MET A 172 -11.25 -5.03 2.95
C MET A 172 -12.39 -5.22 1.95
N CYS A 173 -13.26 -4.22 1.75
CA CYS A 173 -14.29 -4.25 0.70
C CYS A 173 -13.68 -4.45 -0.69
N ASN A 174 -12.60 -3.70 -1.00
CA ASN A 174 -11.85 -3.87 -2.25
C ASN A 174 -11.30 -5.29 -2.41
N GLN A 175 -10.73 -5.89 -1.37
CA GLN A 175 -10.16 -7.25 -1.43
C GLN A 175 -11.25 -8.32 -1.60
N ILE A 176 -12.42 -8.16 -0.95
CA ILE A 176 -13.57 -9.05 -1.14
C ILE A 176 -14.05 -9.02 -2.60
N ALA A 177 -14.19 -7.82 -3.18
CA ALA A 177 -14.61 -7.66 -4.58
C ALA A 177 -13.59 -8.28 -5.56
N ILE A 178 -12.28 -8.08 -5.32
CA ILE A 178 -11.21 -8.69 -6.10
C ILE A 178 -11.28 -10.22 -6.05
N ALA A 179 -11.42 -10.79 -4.85
CA ALA A 179 -11.46 -12.23 -4.65
C ALA A 179 -12.69 -12.85 -5.37
N GLY A 180 -13.86 -12.23 -5.24
CA GLY A 180 -15.08 -12.69 -5.92
C GLY A 180 -14.95 -12.66 -7.45
N ALA A 181 -14.43 -11.56 -8.00
CA ALA A 181 -14.23 -11.43 -9.44
C ALA A 181 -13.21 -12.46 -9.99
N LEU A 182 -12.13 -12.72 -9.25
CA LEU A 182 -11.12 -13.70 -9.66
C LEU A 182 -11.67 -15.14 -9.58
N ALA A 183 -12.38 -15.48 -8.50
CA ALA A 183 -13.00 -16.80 -8.34
C ALA A 183 -13.98 -17.08 -9.49
N GLY A 184 -14.90 -16.15 -9.79
CA GLY A 184 -15.85 -16.30 -10.89
C GLY A 184 -15.17 -16.44 -12.26
N ALA A 185 -14.08 -15.68 -12.51
CA ALA A 185 -13.31 -15.82 -13.74
C ALA A 185 -12.65 -17.21 -13.86
N CYS A 186 -12.06 -17.73 -12.76
CA CYS A 186 -11.47 -19.08 -12.73
C CYS A 186 -12.51 -20.18 -12.97
N GLU A 187 -13.67 -20.10 -12.33
CA GLU A 187 -14.77 -21.06 -12.54
C GLU A 187 -15.28 -21.04 -13.98
N ALA A 188 -15.44 -19.85 -14.58
CA ALA A 188 -15.82 -19.70 -15.98
C ALA A 188 -14.81 -20.36 -16.93
N MET A 189 -13.50 -20.21 -16.66
CA MET A 189 -12.44 -20.86 -17.44
C MET A 189 -12.50 -22.40 -17.34
N VAL A 190 -12.73 -22.92 -16.13
CA VAL A 190 -12.89 -24.38 -15.90
C VAL A 190 -14.13 -24.89 -16.64
N TYR A 191 -15.25 -24.18 -16.57
CA TYR A 191 -16.46 -24.54 -17.32
C TYR A 191 -16.21 -24.55 -18.83
N ALA A 192 -15.59 -23.50 -19.38
CA ALA A 192 -15.26 -23.43 -20.81
C ALA A 192 -14.42 -24.61 -21.26
N LYS A 193 -13.37 -24.95 -20.48
CA LYS A 193 -12.48 -26.08 -20.75
C LYS A 193 -13.22 -27.42 -20.81
N ASN A 194 -14.14 -27.65 -19.86
CA ASN A 194 -14.93 -28.89 -19.77
C ASN A 194 -16.00 -29.02 -20.85
N THR A 195 -16.45 -27.92 -21.43
CA THR A 195 -17.45 -27.90 -22.52
C THR A 195 -16.82 -27.80 -23.91
N GLY A 196 -15.50 -27.78 -24.01
CA GLY A 196 -14.78 -27.70 -25.28
C GLY A 196 -14.74 -26.30 -25.90
N LEU A 197 -15.09 -25.25 -25.15
CA LEU A 197 -14.90 -23.88 -25.62
C LEU A 197 -13.43 -23.48 -25.60
N ASP A 198 -13.05 -22.66 -26.56
CA ASP A 198 -11.74 -21.99 -26.53
C ASP A 198 -11.75 -20.90 -25.42
N VAL A 199 -10.86 -21.06 -24.43
CA VAL A 199 -10.84 -20.22 -23.24
C VAL A 199 -10.48 -18.75 -23.57
N ASP A 200 -9.54 -18.53 -24.49
CA ASP A 200 -9.15 -17.18 -24.90
C ASP A 200 -10.31 -16.46 -25.62
N THR A 201 -11.00 -17.13 -26.50
CA THR A 201 -12.17 -16.59 -27.21
C THR A 201 -13.31 -16.28 -26.23
N MET A 202 -13.58 -17.20 -25.30
CA MET A 202 -14.60 -17.00 -24.25
C MET A 202 -14.27 -15.78 -23.40
N LEU A 203 -13.04 -15.66 -22.87
CA LEU A 203 -12.63 -14.51 -22.05
C LEU A 203 -12.76 -13.19 -22.82
N LYS A 204 -12.34 -13.13 -24.09
CA LYS A 204 -12.49 -11.95 -24.95
C LYS A 204 -13.96 -11.57 -25.11
N SER A 205 -14.82 -12.55 -25.32
CA SER A 205 -16.26 -12.33 -25.56
C SER A 205 -16.97 -11.74 -24.35
N ILE A 206 -16.66 -12.23 -23.13
CA ILE A 206 -17.37 -11.81 -21.92
C ILE A 206 -16.72 -10.62 -21.20
N SER A 207 -15.44 -10.34 -21.48
CA SER A 207 -14.68 -9.27 -20.80
C SER A 207 -15.18 -7.86 -21.12
N THR A 208 -15.86 -7.67 -22.24
CA THR A 208 -16.43 -6.38 -22.67
C THR A 208 -17.86 -6.14 -22.17
N GLY A 209 -18.48 -7.16 -21.59
CA GLY A 209 -19.83 -7.11 -21.04
C GLY A 209 -19.86 -6.98 -19.52
N ALA A 210 -21.02 -7.29 -18.93
CA ALA A 210 -21.27 -7.18 -17.49
C ALA A 210 -20.36 -8.07 -16.63
N ALA A 211 -19.78 -9.14 -17.16
CA ALA A 211 -18.84 -10.02 -16.48
C ALA A 211 -17.41 -9.45 -16.43
N GLY A 212 -17.11 -8.39 -17.20
CA GLY A 212 -15.78 -7.81 -17.31
C GLY A 212 -15.27 -7.26 -15.98
N SER A 213 -14.00 -7.53 -15.69
CA SER A 213 -13.33 -7.01 -14.51
C SER A 213 -11.83 -6.88 -14.75
N ALA A 214 -11.16 -6.04 -13.96
CA ALA A 214 -9.70 -5.93 -13.98
C ALA A 214 -9.03 -7.28 -13.69
N GLN A 215 -9.62 -8.11 -12.85
CA GLN A 215 -9.12 -9.46 -12.53
C GLN A 215 -9.21 -10.40 -13.72
N MET A 216 -10.34 -10.37 -14.45
CA MET A 216 -10.50 -11.14 -15.68
C MET A 216 -9.48 -10.73 -16.73
N ASN A 217 -9.32 -9.42 -16.96
CA ASN A 217 -8.45 -8.90 -18.01
C ASN A 217 -6.96 -9.09 -17.71
N ASN A 218 -6.55 -8.93 -16.45
CA ASN A 218 -5.11 -8.89 -16.09
C ASN A 218 -4.60 -10.19 -15.48
N VAL A 219 -5.47 -10.99 -14.83
CA VAL A 219 -5.06 -12.21 -14.13
C VAL A 219 -5.56 -13.45 -14.86
N ALA A 220 -6.86 -13.57 -15.12
CA ALA A 220 -7.40 -14.76 -15.80
C ALA A 220 -6.85 -14.91 -17.23
N SER A 221 -6.64 -13.80 -17.96
CA SER A 221 -6.04 -13.83 -19.30
C SER A 221 -4.59 -14.31 -19.31
N LYS A 222 -3.83 -14.14 -18.24
CA LYS A 222 -2.49 -14.70 -18.06
C LYS A 222 -2.58 -16.19 -17.73
N ALA A 223 -3.43 -16.54 -16.76
CA ALA A 223 -3.64 -17.93 -16.37
C ALA A 223 -4.13 -18.82 -17.55
N ALA A 224 -4.92 -18.28 -18.47
CA ALA A 224 -5.32 -18.96 -19.69
C ALA A 224 -4.15 -19.33 -20.62
N LYS A 225 -3.01 -18.66 -20.46
CA LYS A 225 -1.76 -18.90 -21.20
C LYS A 225 -0.68 -19.60 -20.36
N ASP A 226 -1.09 -20.24 -19.27
CA ASP A 226 -0.21 -20.89 -18.28
C ASP A 226 0.85 -19.93 -17.67
N ASP A 227 0.63 -18.62 -17.74
CA ASP A 227 1.44 -17.63 -17.04
C ASP A 227 0.94 -17.43 -15.61
N TYR A 228 1.53 -18.17 -14.69
CA TYR A 228 1.29 -18.11 -13.24
C TYR A 228 2.38 -17.31 -12.50
N ALA A 229 3.19 -16.53 -13.21
CA ALA A 229 4.22 -15.71 -12.59
C ALA A 229 3.58 -14.75 -11.56
N PRO A 230 4.12 -14.67 -10.33
CA PRO A 230 3.54 -13.88 -9.27
C PRO A 230 3.62 -12.39 -9.62
N GLY A 231 2.47 -11.77 -9.84
CA GLY A 231 2.34 -10.32 -9.97
C GLY A 231 1.99 -9.63 -8.64
N PHE A 232 1.74 -10.44 -7.59
CA PHE A 232 1.35 -9.96 -6.28
C PHE A 232 1.77 -10.98 -5.20
N PHE A 233 2.07 -10.49 -3.98
CA PHE A 233 2.40 -11.35 -2.84
C PHE A 233 1.12 -11.99 -2.29
N LEU A 234 0.95 -13.29 -2.56
CA LEU A 234 0.03 -14.16 -1.85
C LEU A 234 0.88 -15.21 -1.12
N LYS A 235 0.79 -15.22 0.19
CA LYS A 235 1.21 -16.34 1.02
C LYS A 235 0.01 -16.82 1.80
#